data_4920d38b70a0d804ee3afd5a6e8aa444
#
_entry.id   4920d38b70a0d804ee3afd5a6e8aa444
#
_cell.length_a   1.000
_cell.length_b   1.000
_cell.length_c   1.000
_cell.angle_alpha   90.00
_cell.angle_beta   90.00
_cell.angle_gamma   90.00
#
_symmetry.space_group_name_H-M   'P 1'
#
loop_
_entity.id
_entity.type
_entity.pdbx_description
1 polymer ?
#
loop_
_entity_poly.entity_id
_entity_poly.type
_entity_poly.pdbx_seq_one_letter_code
_entity_poly.pdbx_strand_id
1 'polypeptide(L)'
;MTDIYTCRDTRFTSCIKIPGTTYYWMGANGADKSLYLKANYVTTFDFPSGCSVYYPLVQNSGQTGFQNRKMCSERKDYKDTDEGYNYPVLRLAEVYLIYAEAKCELGDGRISDSDLDKSINLLHDRGGSARISNASVAQANANYQANTGKSGNLTMLDLIRNERAVELRNENLRPTDLLRWGIAEEALNADRSGIVVKNPDGNDTEFAGFGYEVAGKVEKIWDGVAIYGYETLDDGSQALIINSKSQFNMQRKHYLYPLPLAQIQLNPALLQNPGY
;
A
#
# COMPACT_ATOMS: atom_id res chain seq x y z
N MET A 1 -18.73 -8.69 9.03
CA MET A 1 -17.48 -7.96 8.73
C MET A 1 -16.51 -8.24 9.84
N THR A 2 -15.48 -9.04 9.60
CA THR A 2 -14.36 -9.07 10.53
C THR A 2 -13.86 -7.64 10.61
N ASP A 3 -13.81 -7.10 11.80
CA ASP A 3 -13.49 -5.70 12.02
C ASP A 3 -12.07 -5.42 11.51
N ILE A 4 -11.95 -4.95 10.26
CA ILE A 4 -10.66 -4.59 9.66
C ILE A 4 -9.93 -3.49 10.44
N TYR A 5 -10.60 -2.86 11.40
CA TYR A 5 -10.04 -1.81 12.24
C TYR A 5 -9.33 -2.37 13.47
N THR A 6 -9.84 -3.45 14.06
CA THR A 6 -9.28 -4.01 15.30
C THR A 6 -7.98 -4.78 15.10
N CYS A 7 -7.69 -5.25 13.87
CA CYS A 7 -6.44 -5.98 13.57
C CYS A 7 -5.31 -5.08 13.10
N ARG A 8 -5.50 -3.75 13.04
CA ARG A 8 -4.53 -2.83 12.45
C ARG A 8 -4.21 -1.69 13.39
N ASP A 9 -3.00 -1.16 13.28
CA ASP A 9 -2.60 -0.01 14.07
C ASP A 9 -3.24 1.31 13.59
N THR A 10 -3.09 2.37 14.38
CA THR A 10 -3.71 3.69 14.09
C THR A 10 -3.20 4.34 12.80
N ARG A 11 -2.04 3.90 12.28
CA ARG A 11 -1.50 4.40 11.00
C ARG A 11 -2.38 3.97 9.82
N PHE A 12 -3.07 2.84 9.93
CA PHE A 12 -4.00 2.41 8.90
C PHE A 12 -5.11 3.44 8.68
N THR A 13 -5.78 3.87 9.74
CA THR A 13 -6.87 4.87 9.66
C THR A 13 -6.36 6.27 9.35
N SER A 14 -5.13 6.59 9.75
CA SER A 14 -4.52 7.89 9.51
C SER A 14 -3.98 8.06 8.09
N CYS A 15 -3.55 6.97 7.45
CA CYS A 15 -2.89 7.01 6.15
C CYS A 15 -3.77 6.54 4.99
N ILE A 16 -4.90 5.92 5.29
CA ILE A 16 -5.79 5.29 4.30
C ILE A 16 -7.22 5.78 4.53
N LYS A 17 -7.91 6.13 3.46
CA LYS A 17 -9.35 6.35 3.48
C LYS A 17 -10.03 4.99 3.51
N ILE A 18 -10.72 4.72 4.61
CA ILE A 18 -11.37 3.45 4.87
C ILE A 18 -12.88 3.66 4.78
N PRO A 19 -13.64 2.73 4.20
CA PRO A 19 -15.10 2.79 4.19
C PRO A 19 -15.68 3.00 5.58
N GLY A 20 -16.66 3.88 5.67
CA GLY A 20 -17.30 4.21 6.94
C GLY A 20 -16.55 5.23 7.80
N THR A 21 -15.32 5.63 7.44
CA THR A 21 -14.60 6.72 8.12
C THR A 21 -14.88 8.07 7.46
N THR A 22 -14.73 9.14 8.22
CA THR A 22 -14.86 10.49 7.72
C THR A 22 -13.52 11.04 7.25
N TYR A 23 -13.51 11.77 6.16
CA TYR A 23 -12.38 12.53 5.69
C TYR A 23 -12.84 13.89 5.17
N TYR A 24 -11.96 14.85 5.19
CA TYR A 24 -12.23 16.17 4.67
C TYR A 24 -12.10 16.18 3.14
N TRP A 25 -13.09 16.75 2.46
CA TRP A 25 -13.07 16.92 1.02
C TRP A 25 -13.55 18.30 0.64
N MET A 26 -12.84 18.95 -0.29
CA MET A 26 -13.32 20.16 -0.95
C MET A 26 -14.01 19.81 -2.25
N GLY A 27 -15.17 20.36 -2.45
CA GLY A 27 -15.95 20.16 -3.66
C GLY A 27 -15.21 20.64 -4.90
N ALA A 28 -15.31 19.87 -5.99
CA ALA A 28 -14.92 20.35 -7.30
C ALA A 28 -15.60 21.70 -7.57
N ASN A 29 -14.85 22.68 -8.05
CA ASN A 29 -15.29 24.05 -8.41
C ASN A 29 -15.16 25.15 -7.36
N GLY A 30 -14.32 25.03 -6.34
CA GLY A 30 -13.96 26.17 -5.47
C GLY A 30 -15.13 26.80 -4.71
N ALA A 31 -16.30 26.19 -4.71
CA ALA A 31 -17.39 26.58 -3.85
C ALA A 31 -17.07 26.10 -2.43
N ASP A 32 -17.24 26.98 -1.46
CA ASP A 32 -17.00 26.80 -0.03
C ASP A 32 -17.83 25.62 0.54
N LYS A 33 -17.38 24.39 0.26
CA LYS A 33 -18.04 23.13 0.65
C LYS A 33 -17.05 22.25 1.41
N SER A 34 -16.54 22.83 2.48
CA SER A 34 -15.74 22.10 3.45
C SER A 34 -16.60 21.11 4.23
N LEU A 35 -16.65 19.86 3.75
CA LEU A 35 -17.44 18.81 4.38
C LEU A 35 -16.55 17.62 4.74
N TYR A 36 -16.76 17.12 5.94
CA TYR A 36 -16.30 15.80 6.29
C TYR A 36 -17.22 14.78 5.63
N LEU A 37 -16.71 14.03 4.66
CA LEU A 37 -17.46 13.01 3.97
C LEU A 37 -17.21 11.65 4.60
N LYS A 38 -18.26 10.85 4.70
CA LYS A 38 -18.13 9.46 5.07
C LYS A 38 -17.72 8.67 3.84
N ALA A 39 -16.60 7.98 3.90
CA ALA A 39 -16.14 7.12 2.83
C ALA A 39 -17.07 5.90 2.73
N ASN A 40 -17.63 5.66 1.56
CA ASN A 40 -18.46 4.49 1.27
C ASN A 40 -17.95 3.79 0.03
N TYR A 41 -18.10 2.47 -0.04
CA TYR A 41 -17.92 1.71 -1.28
C TYR A 41 -19.06 1.96 -2.28
N VAL A 42 -20.20 2.45 -1.80
CA VAL A 42 -21.33 2.85 -2.62
C VAL A 42 -21.28 4.35 -2.89
N THR A 43 -21.58 4.72 -4.09
CA THR A 43 -21.29 5.99 -4.74
C THR A 43 -22.16 7.17 -4.38
N THR A 44 -23.21 6.99 -3.63
CA THR A 44 -24.01 8.11 -3.14
C THR A 44 -23.42 8.63 -1.85
N PHE A 45 -22.58 9.63 -1.97
CA PHE A 45 -22.31 10.49 -0.83
C PHE A 45 -23.56 11.33 -0.57
N ASP A 46 -24.00 11.41 0.68
CA ASP A 46 -24.97 12.42 1.11
C ASP A 46 -24.29 13.79 1.05
N PHE A 47 -24.31 14.38 -0.14
CA PHE A 47 -23.88 15.75 -0.31
C PHE A 47 -25.00 16.69 0.11
N PRO A 48 -24.68 17.83 0.72
CA PRO A 48 -25.66 18.91 0.82
C PRO A 48 -26.18 19.28 -0.58
N SER A 49 -27.44 19.63 -0.66
CA SER A 49 -28.17 19.87 -1.91
C SER A 49 -27.35 20.62 -2.96
N GLY A 50 -27.19 20.01 -4.12
CA GLY A 50 -26.54 20.59 -5.29
C GLY A 50 -25.16 20.07 -5.67
N CYS A 51 -24.63 19.07 -4.99
CA CYS A 51 -23.42 18.37 -5.38
C CYS A 51 -23.70 16.89 -5.64
N SER A 52 -23.56 16.46 -6.86
CA SER A 52 -23.48 15.05 -7.21
C SER A 52 -22.05 14.77 -7.68
N VAL A 53 -21.24 14.18 -6.83
CA VAL A 53 -19.93 13.66 -7.22
C VAL A 53 -19.86 12.21 -6.78
N TYR A 54 -19.61 11.35 -7.74
CA TYR A 54 -19.46 9.92 -7.54
C TYR A 54 -17.99 9.61 -7.31
N TYR A 55 -17.62 9.19 -6.11
CA TYR A 55 -16.30 8.64 -5.84
C TYR A 55 -16.45 7.25 -5.21
N PRO A 56 -16.59 6.20 -6.01
CA PRO A 56 -16.35 4.87 -5.48
C PRO A 56 -14.89 4.80 -5.05
N LEU A 57 -14.64 4.33 -3.85
CA LEU A 57 -13.27 4.08 -3.36
C LEU A 57 -12.47 3.17 -4.31
N VAL A 58 -13.12 2.59 -5.30
CA VAL A 58 -12.56 1.67 -6.27
C VAL A 58 -12.36 2.29 -7.66
N GLN A 59 -13.17 3.26 -8.10
CA GLN A 59 -13.18 3.66 -9.50
C GLN A 59 -12.07 4.64 -9.91
N ASN A 60 -11.78 5.66 -9.13
CA ASN A 60 -10.88 6.74 -9.57
C ASN A 60 -9.49 6.77 -8.92
N SER A 61 -9.22 5.90 -7.96
CA SER A 61 -8.04 6.09 -7.11
C SER A 61 -7.30 4.80 -6.76
N GLY A 62 -7.36 3.82 -7.65
CA GLY A 62 -6.48 2.67 -7.52
C GLY A 62 -7.15 1.33 -7.36
N GLN A 63 -8.45 1.20 -7.62
CA GLN A 63 -9.14 -0.10 -7.79
C GLN A 63 -8.93 -1.13 -6.63
N THR A 64 -8.20 -0.72 -5.58
CA THR A 64 -7.85 -1.59 -4.45
C THR A 64 -8.92 -1.61 -3.36
N GLY A 65 -9.92 -0.75 -3.43
CA GLY A 65 -10.89 -0.52 -2.35
C GLY A 65 -10.40 0.43 -1.26
N PHE A 66 -9.14 0.85 -1.30
CA PHE A 66 -8.54 1.75 -0.31
C PHE A 66 -7.81 2.89 -0.99
N GLN A 67 -8.12 4.12 -0.60
CA GLN A 67 -7.46 5.31 -1.13
C GLN A 67 -6.39 5.81 -0.17
N ASN A 68 -5.40 6.50 -0.73
CA ASN A 68 -4.40 7.16 0.08
C ASN A 68 -4.98 8.38 0.79
N ARG A 69 -4.62 8.56 2.05
CA ARG A 69 -4.90 9.74 2.86
C ARG A 69 -3.62 10.45 3.31
N LYS A 70 -2.52 9.71 3.36
CA LYS A 70 -1.21 10.26 3.75
C LYS A 70 -0.75 11.28 2.73
N MET A 71 -0.17 12.37 3.17
CA MET A 71 0.25 13.52 2.34
C MET A 71 -0.92 14.23 1.62
N CYS A 72 -2.15 14.07 2.12
CA CYS A 72 -3.29 14.83 1.65
C CYS A 72 -3.61 15.93 2.68
N SER A 73 -3.76 17.17 2.22
CA SER A 73 -4.20 18.26 3.10
C SER A 73 -5.70 18.13 3.36
N GLU A 74 -6.08 17.98 4.62
CA GLU A 74 -7.47 18.03 5.07
C GLU A 74 -7.74 19.38 5.72
N ARG A 75 -7.58 20.47 4.97
CA ARG A 75 -7.69 21.85 5.49
C ARG A 75 -8.89 22.54 4.89
N LYS A 76 -9.55 23.36 5.71
CA LYS A 76 -10.79 24.07 5.33
C LYS A 76 -10.61 25.12 4.23
N ASP A 77 -9.39 25.63 4.09
CA ASP A 77 -8.99 26.69 3.16
C ASP A 77 -8.26 26.15 1.92
N TYR A 78 -8.23 24.84 1.74
CA TYR A 78 -7.50 24.15 0.67
C TYR A 78 -8.21 24.26 -0.68
N LYS A 79 -7.46 24.49 -1.75
CA LYS A 79 -7.92 24.40 -3.15
C LYS A 79 -7.24 23.21 -3.82
N ASP A 80 -7.96 22.50 -4.67
CA ASP A 80 -7.52 21.29 -5.38
C ASP A 80 -6.15 21.39 -6.07
N THR A 81 -5.71 22.61 -6.34
CA THR A 81 -4.46 22.88 -7.08
C THR A 81 -3.36 23.49 -6.21
N ASP A 82 -3.58 23.65 -4.90
CA ASP A 82 -2.69 24.41 -4.04
C ASP A 82 -2.36 23.64 -2.75
N GLU A 83 -1.60 22.55 -2.92
CA GLU A 83 -1.07 21.79 -1.78
C GLU A 83 0.21 22.43 -1.23
N GLY A 84 0.06 23.35 -0.29
CA GLY A 84 1.15 24.05 0.36
C GLY A 84 1.78 23.33 1.55
N TYR A 85 1.82 22.00 1.60
CA TYR A 85 2.53 21.30 2.66
C TYR A 85 3.99 21.04 2.30
N ASN A 86 4.86 21.07 3.32
CA ASN A 86 6.26 20.73 3.14
C ASN A 86 6.41 19.21 3.00
N TYR A 87 6.90 18.74 1.84
CA TYR A 87 7.20 17.34 1.66
C TYR A 87 8.46 16.95 2.46
N PRO A 88 8.40 15.98 3.36
CA PRO A 88 9.55 15.54 4.13
C PRO A 88 10.51 14.74 3.23
N VAL A 89 11.66 15.31 2.92
CA VAL A 89 12.71 14.63 2.14
C VAL A 89 13.37 13.53 2.96
N LEU A 90 13.55 13.77 4.25
CA LEU A 90 14.06 12.82 5.24
C LEU A 90 13.35 13.09 6.58
N ARG A 91 12.97 12.03 7.28
CA ARG A 91 12.36 12.14 8.60
C ARG A 91 12.90 11.10 9.57
N LEU A 92 12.78 11.39 10.86
CA LEU A 92 13.35 10.59 11.93
C LEU A 92 12.90 9.10 11.88
N ALA A 93 11.68 8.83 11.45
CA ALA A 93 11.20 7.47 11.29
C ALA A 93 12.03 6.65 10.29
N GLU A 94 12.46 7.28 9.19
CA GLU A 94 13.37 6.63 8.23
C GLU A 94 14.72 6.33 8.87
N VAL A 95 15.25 7.23 9.68
CA VAL A 95 16.52 7.02 10.41
C VAL A 95 16.43 5.82 11.36
N TYR A 96 15.33 5.70 12.10
CA TYR A 96 15.11 4.54 12.97
C TYR A 96 15.06 3.22 12.18
N LEU A 97 14.41 3.22 11.03
CA LEU A 97 14.30 2.03 10.18
C LEU A 97 15.64 1.68 9.52
N ILE A 98 16.41 2.68 9.09
CA ILE A 98 17.80 2.48 8.59
C ILE A 98 18.65 1.87 9.69
N TYR A 99 18.58 2.40 10.92
CA TYR A 99 19.33 1.87 12.06
C TYR A 99 18.99 0.41 12.33
N ALA A 100 17.69 0.08 12.43
CA ALA A 100 17.24 -1.28 12.71
C ALA A 100 17.69 -2.27 11.62
N GLU A 101 17.53 -1.89 10.35
CA GLU A 101 17.94 -2.72 9.21
C GLU A 101 19.45 -2.93 9.20
N ALA A 102 20.25 -1.87 9.34
CA ALA A 102 21.70 -1.96 9.35
C ALA A 102 22.22 -2.81 10.52
N LYS A 103 21.64 -2.66 11.71
CA LYS A 103 22.00 -3.50 12.87
C LYS A 103 21.67 -4.97 12.65
N CYS A 104 20.51 -5.26 12.06
CA CYS A 104 20.08 -6.61 11.75
C CYS A 104 21.00 -7.27 10.70
N GLU A 105 21.36 -6.53 9.66
CA GLU A 105 22.26 -7.02 8.61
C GLU A 105 23.69 -7.26 9.14
N LEU A 106 24.23 -6.33 9.93
CA LEU A 106 25.54 -6.49 10.60
C LEU A 106 25.57 -7.68 11.58
N GLY A 107 24.43 -8.06 12.11
CA GLY A 107 24.28 -9.19 13.03
C GLY A 107 23.87 -10.49 12.35
N ASP A 108 24.09 -10.65 11.05
CA ASP A 108 23.68 -11.82 10.26
C ASP A 108 22.19 -12.18 10.46
N GLY A 109 21.32 -11.19 10.33
CA GLY A 109 19.86 -11.32 10.49
C GLY A 109 19.40 -11.24 11.95
N ARG A 110 20.26 -10.85 12.89
CA ARG A 110 19.95 -10.70 14.32
C ARG A 110 20.12 -9.26 14.78
N ILE A 111 19.25 -8.85 15.66
CA ILE A 111 19.31 -7.53 16.31
C ILE A 111 18.92 -7.70 17.77
N SER A 112 19.52 -6.93 18.67
CA SER A 112 19.14 -6.97 20.09
C SER A 112 17.78 -6.29 20.32
N ASP A 113 17.01 -6.79 21.30
CA ASP A 113 15.75 -6.13 21.69
C ASP A 113 16.00 -4.69 22.15
N SER A 114 17.16 -4.41 22.77
CA SER A 114 17.55 -3.03 23.12
C SER A 114 17.78 -2.13 21.91
N ASP A 115 18.27 -2.66 20.78
CA ASP A 115 18.39 -1.87 19.54
C ASP A 115 17.02 -1.69 18.86
N LEU A 116 16.13 -2.68 18.95
CA LEU A 116 14.73 -2.56 18.52
C LEU A 116 14.00 -1.46 19.31
N ASP A 117 14.21 -1.40 20.64
CA ASP A 117 13.58 -0.41 21.51
C ASP A 117 14.07 1.03 21.25
N LYS A 118 15.29 1.19 20.77
CA LYS A 118 15.85 2.50 20.39
C LYS A 118 15.46 2.94 18.98
N SER A 119 14.80 2.10 18.23
CA SER A 119 14.51 2.34 16.81
C SER A 119 13.05 2.00 16.45
N ILE A 120 12.82 0.84 15.88
CA ILE A 120 11.52 0.45 15.32
C ILE A 120 10.39 0.47 16.35
N ASN A 121 10.67 0.12 17.62
CA ASN A 121 9.67 0.12 18.68
C ASN A 121 9.17 1.52 19.05
N LEU A 122 9.94 2.57 18.77
CA LEU A 122 9.45 3.96 18.90
C LEU A 122 8.35 4.28 17.88
N LEU A 123 8.39 3.64 16.71
CA LEU A 123 7.35 3.79 15.69
C LEU A 123 6.10 3.00 16.08
N HIS A 124 6.27 1.81 16.63
CA HIS A 124 5.18 0.98 17.14
C HIS A 124 4.45 1.67 18.29
N ASP A 125 5.18 2.23 19.26
CA ASP A 125 4.59 3.00 20.38
C ASP A 125 3.76 4.18 19.86
N ARG A 126 4.27 4.93 18.89
CA ARG A 126 3.53 6.03 18.27
C ARG A 126 2.28 5.53 17.52
N GLY A 127 2.38 4.41 16.83
CA GLY A 127 1.28 3.80 16.06
C GLY A 127 0.27 3.03 16.90
N GLY A 128 0.54 2.81 18.20
CA GLY A 128 -0.29 1.98 19.05
C GLY A 128 -0.21 0.49 18.72
N SER A 129 0.88 0.06 18.07
CA SER A 129 1.14 -1.36 17.74
C SER A 129 1.91 -2.04 18.85
N ALA A 130 1.81 -3.38 18.91
CA ALA A 130 2.65 -4.18 19.80
C ALA A 130 4.13 -4.03 19.40
N ARG A 131 5.01 -3.87 20.38
CA ARG A 131 6.45 -3.80 20.15
C ARG A 131 6.98 -5.10 19.55
N ILE A 132 7.95 -4.99 18.68
CA ILE A 132 8.69 -6.12 18.09
C ILE A 132 9.82 -6.52 19.03
N SER A 133 10.00 -7.83 19.19
CA SER A 133 11.12 -8.45 19.87
C SER A 133 11.60 -9.67 19.09
N ASN A 134 12.68 -10.28 19.50
CA ASN A 134 13.15 -11.53 18.86
C ASN A 134 12.10 -12.67 18.93
N ALA A 135 11.21 -12.67 19.93
CA ALA A 135 10.09 -13.62 20.00
C ALA A 135 9.02 -13.36 18.93
N SER A 136 8.92 -12.15 18.38
CA SER A 136 7.89 -11.77 17.40
C SER A 136 8.02 -12.53 16.08
N VAL A 137 9.23 -12.96 15.71
CA VAL A 137 9.47 -13.77 14.51
C VAL A 137 8.76 -15.12 14.61
N ALA A 138 8.91 -15.81 15.74
CA ALA A 138 8.25 -17.09 15.95
C ALA A 138 6.72 -16.94 15.96
N GLN A 139 6.22 -15.88 16.58
CA GLN A 139 4.78 -15.58 16.61
C GLN A 139 4.24 -15.26 15.21
N ALA A 140 4.97 -14.48 14.42
CA ALA A 140 4.58 -14.14 13.03
C ALA A 140 4.50 -15.40 12.16
N ASN A 141 5.50 -16.30 12.27
CA ASN A 141 5.51 -17.57 11.54
C ASN A 141 4.38 -18.51 12.01
N ALA A 142 4.10 -18.57 13.32
CA ALA A 142 2.98 -19.35 13.83
C ALA A 142 1.63 -18.82 13.36
N ASN A 143 1.45 -17.50 13.36
CA ASN A 143 0.24 -16.87 12.83
C ASN A 143 0.08 -17.12 11.32
N TYR A 144 1.16 -17.03 10.56
CA TYR A 144 1.12 -17.35 9.13
C TYR A 144 0.69 -18.80 8.91
N GLN A 145 1.29 -19.75 9.64
CA GLN A 145 0.92 -21.16 9.56
C GLN A 145 -0.54 -21.42 9.96
N ALA A 146 -1.00 -20.77 11.03
CA ALA A 146 -2.38 -20.91 11.48
C ALA A 146 -3.41 -20.39 10.46
N ASN A 147 -3.07 -19.31 9.75
CA ASN A 147 -3.97 -18.70 8.79
C ASN A 147 -3.94 -19.34 7.39
N THR A 148 -2.80 -19.90 6.99
CA THR A 148 -2.61 -20.39 5.62
C THR A 148 -2.39 -21.90 5.51
N GLY A 149 -2.14 -22.58 6.62
CA GLY A 149 -1.72 -23.99 6.65
C GLY A 149 -0.28 -24.21 6.15
N LYS A 150 0.44 -23.17 5.74
CA LYS A 150 1.80 -23.23 5.22
C LYS A 150 2.82 -22.84 6.29
N SER A 151 4.02 -23.42 6.25
CA SER A 151 5.11 -23.02 7.13
C SER A 151 5.58 -21.61 6.80
N GLY A 152 5.65 -20.74 7.81
CA GLY A 152 6.24 -19.42 7.68
C GLY A 152 7.76 -19.48 7.74
N ASN A 153 8.42 -18.69 6.89
CA ASN A 153 9.88 -18.56 6.82
C ASN A 153 10.35 -17.11 7.07
N LEU A 154 9.51 -16.30 7.74
CA LEU A 154 9.83 -14.93 8.04
C LEU A 154 11.04 -14.83 8.98
N THR A 155 11.88 -13.85 8.72
CA THR A 155 13.03 -13.49 9.54
C THR A 155 12.82 -12.16 10.24
N MET A 156 13.68 -11.79 11.16
CA MET A 156 13.64 -10.45 11.77
C MET A 156 13.84 -9.35 10.72
N LEU A 157 14.67 -9.58 9.72
CA LEU A 157 14.89 -8.65 8.63
C LEU A 157 13.59 -8.42 7.82
N ASP A 158 12.81 -9.47 7.61
CA ASP A 158 11.51 -9.35 6.93
C ASP A 158 10.53 -8.50 7.74
N LEU A 159 10.50 -8.65 9.06
CA LEU A 159 9.66 -7.80 9.92
C LEU A 159 10.08 -6.34 9.85
N ILE A 160 11.38 -6.05 9.88
CA ILE A 160 11.93 -4.69 9.75
C ILE A 160 11.60 -4.10 8.37
N ARG A 161 11.78 -4.86 7.30
CA ARG A 161 11.48 -4.44 5.92
C ARG A 161 9.98 -4.23 5.69
N ASN A 162 9.15 -5.05 6.33
CA ASN A 162 7.70 -4.84 6.31
C ASN A 162 7.31 -3.56 7.05
N GLU A 163 7.85 -3.33 8.23
CA GLU A 163 7.61 -2.09 8.97
C GLU A 163 8.03 -0.86 8.16
N ARG A 164 9.16 -0.94 7.47
CA ARG A 164 9.62 0.12 6.56
C ARG A 164 8.60 0.38 5.44
N ALA A 165 8.01 -0.66 4.87
CA ALA A 165 6.99 -0.54 3.84
C ALA A 165 5.70 0.12 4.35
N VAL A 166 5.29 -0.22 5.58
CA VAL A 166 4.10 0.34 6.23
C VAL A 166 4.32 1.80 6.63
N GLU A 167 5.41 2.07 7.33
CA GLU A 167 5.72 3.39 7.88
C GLU A 167 5.99 4.44 6.79
N LEU A 168 6.76 4.07 5.77
CA LEU A 168 7.19 4.96 4.68
C LEU A 168 6.29 4.87 3.43
N ARG A 169 5.10 4.29 3.58
CA ARG A 169 4.14 4.22 2.48
C ARG A 169 3.89 5.62 1.89
N ASN A 170 3.86 5.70 0.55
CA ASN A 170 3.66 6.94 -0.23
C ASN A 170 4.73 8.03 -0.02
N GLU A 171 5.92 7.66 0.46
CA GLU A 171 7.09 8.55 0.55
C GLU A 171 8.10 8.26 -0.57
N ASN A 172 7.69 7.54 -1.59
CA ASN A 172 8.48 7.19 -2.79
C ASN A 172 9.78 6.40 -2.52
N LEU A 173 9.90 5.74 -1.36
CA LEU A 173 11.09 4.99 -0.98
C LEU A 173 11.03 3.51 -1.38
N ARG A 174 9.81 2.94 -1.51
CA ARG A 174 9.61 1.51 -1.81
C ARG A 174 10.28 1.03 -3.08
N PRO A 175 10.25 1.75 -4.24
CA PRO A 175 10.93 1.28 -5.45
C PRO A 175 12.44 1.11 -5.24
N THR A 176 13.08 2.07 -4.57
CA THR A 176 14.51 2.01 -4.24
C THR A 176 14.83 0.87 -3.28
N ASP A 177 13.97 0.64 -2.28
CA ASP A 177 14.11 -0.48 -1.34
C ASP A 177 14.07 -1.83 -2.05
N LEU A 178 13.12 -2.04 -2.96
CA LEU A 178 13.01 -3.27 -3.75
C LEU A 178 14.27 -3.53 -4.60
N LEU A 179 14.82 -2.47 -5.20
CA LEU A 179 16.05 -2.56 -5.98
C LEU A 179 17.25 -2.90 -5.11
N ARG A 180 17.48 -2.18 -4.00
CA ARG A 180 18.64 -2.41 -3.13
C ARG A 180 18.60 -3.74 -2.39
N TRP A 181 17.40 -4.27 -2.12
CA TRP A 181 17.23 -5.62 -1.55
C TRP A 181 17.34 -6.74 -2.56
N GLY A 182 17.39 -6.44 -3.86
CA GLY A 182 17.48 -7.42 -4.93
C GLY A 182 16.21 -8.23 -5.19
N ILE A 183 15.06 -7.74 -4.72
CA ILE A 183 13.76 -8.44 -4.81
C ILE A 183 12.77 -7.74 -5.76
N ALA A 184 13.23 -6.74 -6.51
CA ALA A 184 12.34 -5.98 -7.40
C ALA A 184 11.75 -6.84 -8.52
N GLU A 185 12.50 -7.80 -9.05
CA GLU A 185 12.03 -8.70 -10.11
C GLU A 185 10.87 -9.56 -9.62
N GLU A 186 10.98 -10.14 -8.43
CA GLU A 186 9.91 -10.93 -7.81
C GLU A 186 8.71 -10.07 -7.43
N ALA A 187 8.95 -8.97 -6.72
CA ALA A 187 7.88 -8.12 -6.17
C ALA A 187 7.10 -7.36 -7.23
N LEU A 188 7.71 -6.99 -8.36
CA LEU A 188 7.05 -6.20 -9.41
C LEU A 188 6.41 -7.06 -10.49
N ASN A 189 6.91 -8.27 -10.74
CA ASN A 189 6.33 -9.19 -11.71
C ASN A 189 5.21 -10.07 -11.13
N ALA A 190 4.73 -9.77 -9.92
CA ALA A 190 3.57 -10.43 -9.33
C ALA A 190 2.26 -9.76 -9.76
N ASP A 191 1.18 -10.53 -9.79
CA ASP A 191 -0.16 -9.97 -9.91
C ASP A 191 -0.45 -9.09 -8.69
N ARG A 192 -1.18 -8.00 -8.91
CA ARG A 192 -1.58 -7.11 -7.82
C ARG A 192 -3.07 -7.21 -7.61
N SER A 193 -3.41 -7.78 -6.49
CA SER A 193 -4.79 -8.00 -6.11
C SER A 193 -5.35 -6.83 -5.33
N GLY A 194 -6.62 -6.59 -5.52
CA GLY A 194 -7.41 -5.61 -4.82
C GLY A 194 -8.28 -6.27 -3.77
N ILE A 195 -9.54 -5.90 -3.81
CA ILE A 195 -10.54 -6.33 -2.83
C ILE A 195 -10.94 -7.79 -3.05
N VAL A 196 -11.24 -8.49 -1.94
CA VAL A 196 -11.77 -9.85 -1.98
C VAL A 196 -13.24 -9.81 -2.35
N VAL A 197 -13.61 -10.46 -3.44
CA VAL A 197 -14.97 -10.46 -3.98
C VAL A 197 -15.72 -11.77 -3.78
N LYS A 198 -15.00 -12.86 -3.52
CA LYS A 198 -15.60 -14.17 -3.19
C LYS A 198 -15.03 -14.76 -1.92
N ASN A 199 -15.89 -15.32 -1.11
CA ASN A 199 -15.55 -16.11 0.07
C ASN A 199 -14.96 -17.48 -0.33
N PRO A 200 -14.31 -18.21 0.60
CA PRO A 200 -13.78 -19.54 0.34
C PRO A 200 -14.82 -20.57 -0.16
N ASP A 201 -16.08 -20.37 0.20
CA ASP A 201 -17.21 -21.20 -0.24
C ASP A 201 -17.72 -20.86 -1.65
N GLY A 202 -17.09 -19.88 -2.32
CA GLY A 202 -17.46 -19.40 -3.66
C GLY A 202 -18.61 -18.40 -3.69
N ASN A 203 -19.23 -18.09 -2.54
CA ASN A 203 -20.26 -17.05 -2.44
C ASN A 203 -19.64 -15.67 -2.56
N ASP A 204 -20.41 -14.74 -3.08
CA ASP A 204 -20.00 -13.33 -3.18
C ASP A 204 -19.82 -12.73 -1.78
N THR A 205 -18.76 -11.95 -1.60
CA THR A 205 -18.61 -11.09 -0.45
C THR A 205 -19.56 -9.89 -0.56
N GLU A 206 -19.75 -9.16 0.53
CA GLU A 206 -20.49 -7.89 0.50
C GLU A 206 -19.92 -6.90 -0.53
N PHE A 207 -18.64 -7.00 -0.87
CA PHE A 207 -17.96 -6.14 -1.84
C PHE A 207 -18.27 -6.49 -3.29
N ALA A 208 -18.63 -7.73 -3.59
CA ALA A 208 -18.98 -8.16 -4.94
C ALA A 208 -20.25 -7.48 -5.48
N GLY A 209 -21.13 -7.05 -4.59
CA GLY A 209 -22.37 -6.33 -4.94
C GLY A 209 -22.22 -4.81 -5.04
N PHE A 210 -21.04 -4.27 -4.71
CA PHE A 210 -20.85 -2.82 -4.75
C PHE A 210 -20.79 -2.29 -6.18
N GLY A 211 -21.59 -1.29 -6.41
CA GLY A 211 -21.70 -0.61 -7.67
C GLY A 211 -21.99 0.87 -7.45
N TYR A 212 -22.12 1.58 -8.52
CA TYR A 212 -22.59 2.96 -8.50
C TYR A 212 -23.90 3.07 -9.28
N GLU A 213 -24.76 3.96 -8.83
CA GLU A 213 -26.02 4.18 -9.51
C GLU A 213 -25.84 5.20 -10.64
N VAL A 214 -26.13 4.75 -11.87
CA VAL A 214 -26.21 5.62 -13.05
C VAL A 214 -27.61 5.52 -13.60
N ALA A 215 -28.32 6.64 -13.66
CA ALA A 215 -29.67 6.72 -14.23
C ALA A 215 -30.63 5.66 -13.65
N GLY A 216 -30.58 5.41 -12.37
CA GLY A 216 -31.46 4.45 -11.68
C GLY A 216 -31.05 2.97 -11.83
N LYS A 217 -29.89 2.69 -12.40
CA LYS A 217 -29.33 1.33 -12.50
C LYS A 217 -28.06 1.25 -11.70
N VAL A 218 -27.91 0.17 -10.93
CA VAL A 218 -26.67 -0.13 -10.23
C VAL A 218 -25.71 -0.80 -11.22
N GLU A 219 -24.66 -0.09 -11.59
CA GLU A 219 -23.54 -0.67 -12.33
C GLU A 219 -22.52 -1.18 -11.33
N LYS A 220 -22.17 -2.47 -11.41
CA LYS A 220 -21.16 -3.07 -10.54
C LYS A 220 -19.81 -2.47 -10.87
N ILE A 221 -19.08 -2.07 -9.85
CA ILE A 221 -17.76 -1.46 -9.99
C ILE A 221 -16.78 -2.39 -10.72
N TRP A 222 -16.98 -3.69 -10.56
CA TRP A 222 -16.10 -4.74 -11.10
C TRP A 222 -16.40 -5.13 -12.54
N ASP A 223 -17.55 -4.81 -13.08
CA ASP A 223 -17.96 -5.27 -14.42
C ASP A 223 -17.08 -4.72 -15.57
N GLY A 224 -16.19 -3.81 -15.31
CA GLY A 224 -15.19 -3.34 -16.27
C GLY A 224 -13.74 -3.49 -15.80
N VAL A 225 -13.54 -3.93 -14.56
CA VAL A 225 -12.22 -3.98 -13.90
C VAL A 225 -11.65 -5.40 -13.85
N ALA A 226 -12.49 -6.43 -13.88
CA ALA A 226 -12.07 -7.84 -13.84
C ALA A 226 -11.44 -8.34 -15.15
N ILE A 227 -10.78 -7.47 -15.91
CA ILE A 227 -10.12 -7.83 -17.17
C ILE A 227 -8.95 -8.77 -16.98
N TYR A 228 -8.39 -8.85 -15.78
CA TYR A 228 -7.25 -9.73 -15.46
C TYR A 228 -7.66 -10.96 -14.66
N GLY A 229 -8.93 -11.11 -14.29
CA GLY A 229 -9.44 -12.25 -13.52
C GLY A 229 -9.30 -12.13 -12.01
N TYR A 230 -9.20 -13.27 -11.36
CA TYR A 230 -9.16 -13.39 -9.91
C TYR A 230 -7.93 -14.14 -9.45
N GLU A 231 -7.36 -13.73 -8.34
CA GLU A 231 -6.36 -14.47 -7.58
C GLU A 231 -7.07 -15.26 -6.49
N THR A 232 -6.78 -16.56 -6.41
CA THR A 232 -7.22 -17.38 -5.28
C THR A 232 -6.19 -17.26 -4.16
N LEU A 233 -6.64 -16.74 -3.03
CA LEU A 233 -5.83 -16.58 -1.84
C LEU A 233 -5.63 -17.89 -1.09
N ASP A 234 -4.72 -17.92 -0.14
CA ASP A 234 -4.37 -19.13 0.61
C ASP A 234 -5.53 -19.71 1.43
N ASP A 235 -6.51 -18.91 1.80
CA ASP A 235 -7.74 -19.35 2.48
C ASP A 235 -8.84 -19.82 1.53
N GLY A 236 -8.59 -19.82 0.20
CA GLY A 236 -9.55 -20.17 -0.84
C GLY A 236 -10.45 -19.03 -1.30
N SER A 237 -10.38 -17.87 -0.67
CA SER A 237 -11.11 -16.68 -1.14
C SER A 237 -10.53 -16.15 -2.46
N GLN A 238 -11.32 -15.33 -3.18
CA GLN A 238 -10.88 -14.77 -4.46
C GLN A 238 -10.83 -13.25 -4.40
N ALA A 239 -9.66 -12.71 -4.68
CA ALA A 239 -9.42 -11.29 -4.83
C ALA A 239 -9.39 -10.90 -6.31
N LEU A 240 -9.85 -9.69 -6.60
CA LEU A 240 -9.80 -9.13 -7.94
C LEU A 240 -8.36 -8.79 -8.32
N ILE A 241 -7.88 -9.25 -9.48
CA ILE A 241 -6.58 -8.83 -10.02
C ILE A 241 -6.75 -7.47 -10.69
N ILE A 242 -6.14 -6.45 -10.10
CA ILE A 242 -6.21 -5.05 -10.57
C ILE A 242 -5.10 -4.69 -11.55
N ASN A 243 -3.93 -5.31 -11.39
CA ASN A 243 -2.82 -5.22 -12.34
C ASN A 243 -2.24 -6.61 -12.54
N SER A 244 -2.25 -7.09 -13.78
CA SER A 244 -1.63 -8.36 -14.10
C SER A 244 -0.10 -8.23 -14.12
N LYS A 245 0.58 -9.29 -13.68
CA LYS A 245 2.03 -9.45 -13.84
C LYS A 245 2.49 -9.28 -15.28
N SER A 246 1.64 -9.57 -16.26
CA SER A 246 1.94 -9.38 -17.69
C SER A 246 2.16 -7.91 -18.09
N GLN A 247 1.72 -6.96 -17.27
CA GLN A 247 1.93 -5.53 -17.49
C GLN A 247 3.31 -5.05 -17.03
N PHE A 248 4.01 -5.87 -16.26
CA PHE A 248 5.33 -5.57 -15.74
C PHE A 248 6.34 -6.51 -16.37
N ASN A 249 7.50 -6.00 -16.68
CA ASN A 249 8.61 -6.78 -17.24
C ASN A 249 9.91 -6.33 -16.55
N MET A 250 9.91 -6.41 -15.22
CA MET A 250 11.13 -6.17 -14.46
C MET A 250 12.09 -7.32 -14.69
N GLN A 251 13.29 -7.01 -15.16
CA GLN A 251 14.36 -7.97 -15.46
C GLN A 251 15.62 -7.59 -14.69
N ARG A 252 16.53 -8.54 -14.54
CA ARG A 252 17.79 -8.34 -13.85
C ARG A 252 18.59 -7.13 -14.36
N LYS A 253 18.54 -6.83 -15.67
CA LYS A 253 19.19 -5.65 -16.23
C LYS A 253 18.69 -4.33 -15.64
N HIS A 254 17.42 -4.26 -15.23
CA HIS A 254 16.81 -3.03 -14.72
C HIS A 254 17.26 -2.64 -13.31
N TYR A 255 18.07 -3.46 -12.64
CA TYR A 255 18.75 -3.05 -11.40
C TYR A 255 19.86 -2.03 -11.66
N LEU A 256 20.33 -1.93 -12.92
CA LEU A 256 21.27 -0.92 -13.36
C LEU A 256 20.62 -0.06 -14.44
N TYR A 257 20.94 1.22 -14.46
CA TYR A 257 20.53 2.08 -15.57
C TYR A 257 21.44 1.86 -16.76
N PRO A 258 20.90 1.94 -18.01
CA PRO A 258 21.74 1.91 -19.21
C PRO A 258 22.64 3.16 -19.24
N LEU A 259 23.87 2.98 -19.68
CA LEU A 259 24.74 4.11 -20.01
C LEU A 259 24.17 4.83 -21.23
N PRO A 260 24.09 6.18 -21.23
CA PRO A 260 23.61 6.92 -22.38
C PRO A 260 24.42 6.62 -23.64
N LEU A 261 23.75 6.28 -24.72
CA LEU A 261 24.41 5.91 -25.99
C LEU A 261 25.42 6.97 -26.47
N ALA A 262 25.10 8.25 -26.29
CA ALA A 262 25.99 9.33 -26.63
C ALA A 262 27.33 9.28 -25.88
N GLN A 263 27.33 8.82 -24.63
CA GLN A 263 28.58 8.67 -23.84
C GLN A 263 29.43 7.51 -24.32
N ILE A 264 28.79 6.40 -24.71
CA ILE A 264 29.48 5.24 -25.30
C ILE A 264 30.09 5.61 -26.64
N GLN A 265 29.39 6.40 -27.45
CA GLN A 265 29.91 6.88 -28.75
C GLN A 265 31.11 7.83 -28.60
N LEU A 266 31.13 8.64 -27.52
CA LEU A 266 32.26 9.54 -27.23
C LEU A 266 33.45 8.80 -26.63
N ASN A 267 33.24 7.71 -25.95
CA ASN A 267 34.29 6.90 -25.33
C ASN A 267 34.10 5.40 -25.61
N PRO A 268 34.69 4.87 -26.67
CA PRO A 268 34.54 3.46 -27.07
C PRO A 268 35.03 2.44 -26.04
N ALA A 269 35.78 2.89 -25.03
CA ALA A 269 36.18 2.03 -23.89
C ALA A 269 35.07 1.79 -22.87
N LEU A 270 33.95 2.55 -22.92
CA LEU A 270 32.78 2.33 -22.10
C LEU A 270 31.97 1.15 -22.67
N LEU A 271 31.81 0.14 -21.87
CA LEU A 271 30.93 -0.99 -22.18
C LEU A 271 29.56 -0.74 -21.56
N GLN A 272 28.50 -1.02 -22.31
CA GLN A 272 27.12 -0.96 -21.81
C GLN A 272 26.91 -1.96 -20.67
N ASN A 273 26.03 -1.61 -19.75
CA ASN A 273 25.60 -2.54 -18.71
C ASN A 273 24.96 -3.80 -19.32
N PRO A 274 25.14 -4.99 -18.70
CA PRO A 274 24.62 -6.23 -19.26
C PRO A 274 23.11 -6.20 -19.53
N GLY A 275 22.73 -6.61 -20.73
CA GLY A 275 21.33 -6.71 -21.14
C GLY A 275 20.73 -5.50 -21.85
N TYR A 276 21.55 -4.44 -22.07
CA TYR A 276 21.16 -3.26 -22.86
C TYR A 276 21.85 -3.21 -24.20
#